data_f4208d4156ba5c5b25d2851ba27a9376
#
_entry.id   f4208d4156ba5c5b25d2851ba27a9376
#
_cell.length_a   1.000
_cell.length_b   1.000
_cell.length_c   1.000
_cell.angle_alpha   90.00
_cell.angle_beta   90.00
_cell.angle_gamma   90.00
#
_symmetry.space_group_name_H-M   'P 1'
#
loop_
_entity.id
_entity.type
_entity.pdbx_description
1 polymer ?
#
loop_
_entity_poly.entity_id
_entity_poly.type
_entity_poly.pdbx_seq_one_letter_code
_entity_poly.pdbx_strand_id
1 'polypeptide(L)' 'MKLKYDREADAAYIQLRDAPYAFGQMLDLDRNIDFGPDEQPIGVELLGVSHGVILDNLPERDAIARLLSEHSIEVVA' A
#
# COMPACT_ATOMS: atom_id res chain seq x y z
N MET A 1 9.04 6.74 3.61
CA MET A 1 8.08 5.64 3.33
C MET A 1 8.34 4.50 4.31
N LYS A 2 7.29 4.02 4.96
CA LYS A 2 7.39 2.96 5.96
C LYS A 2 6.42 1.84 5.63
N LEU A 3 6.87 0.60 5.83
CA LEU A 3 6.05 -0.59 5.64
C LEU A 3 5.77 -1.25 7.00
N LYS A 4 4.51 -1.58 7.24
CA LYS A 4 4.11 -2.45 8.34
C LYS A 4 3.53 -3.71 7.74
N TYR A 5 4.13 -4.86 8.07
CA TYR A 5 3.72 -6.15 7.53
C TYR A 5 3.14 -7.01 8.63
N ASP A 6 1.88 -7.41 8.48
CA ASP A 6 1.20 -8.32 9.40
C ASP A 6 1.04 -9.67 8.70
N ARG A 7 1.90 -10.63 9.08
CA ARG A 7 1.90 -11.95 8.45
C ARG A 7 0.65 -12.75 8.78
N GLU A 8 0.09 -12.59 9.97
CA GLU A 8 -1.13 -13.31 10.34
C GLU A 8 -2.32 -12.84 9.52
N ALA A 9 -2.43 -11.55 9.32
CA ALA A 9 -3.51 -10.97 8.53
C ALA A 9 -3.23 -11.06 7.02
N ASP A 10 -2.01 -11.44 6.62
CA ASP A 10 -1.56 -11.41 5.24
C ASP A 10 -1.76 -10.04 4.63
N ALA A 11 -1.40 -9.00 5.38
CA ALA A 11 -1.66 -7.62 5.03
C ALA A 11 -0.42 -6.76 5.23
N ALA A 12 -0.33 -5.69 4.47
CA ALA A 12 0.74 -4.70 4.60
C ALA A 12 0.15 -3.30 4.49
N TYR A 13 0.69 -2.37 5.26
CA TYR A 13 0.34 -0.96 5.14
C TYR A 13 1.60 -0.17 4.84
N ILE A 14 1.54 0.66 3.81
CA ILE A 14 2.67 1.50 3.41
C ILE A 14 2.30 2.95 3.70
N GLN A 15 3.03 3.57 4.64
CA GLN A 15 2.87 4.99 4.93
C GLN A 15 3.71 5.78 3.94
N LEU A 16 3.05 6.58 3.11
CA LEU A 16 3.71 7.42 2.10
C LEU A 16 4.14 8.76 2.70
N ARG A 17 3.30 9.33 3.55
CA ARG A 17 3.57 10.61 4.20
C ARG A 17 3.04 10.59 5.62
N ASP A 18 3.63 11.39 6.49
CA ASP A 18 3.14 11.60 7.85
C ASP A 18 2.14 12.77 7.80
N ALA A 19 0.88 12.44 7.61
CA ALA A 19 -0.21 13.41 7.48
C ALA A 19 -1.49 12.81 8.05
N PRO A 20 -2.45 13.67 8.49
CA PRO A 20 -3.70 13.14 9.04
C PRO A 20 -4.56 12.49 7.96
N TYR A 21 -5.27 11.44 8.38
CA TYR A 21 -6.20 10.73 7.51
C TYR A 21 -7.48 11.55 7.32
N ALA A 22 -7.96 11.63 6.09
CA ALA A 22 -9.24 12.25 5.79
C ALA A 22 -10.24 11.25 5.22
N PHE A 23 -9.82 10.45 4.22
CA PHE A 23 -10.73 9.46 3.61
C PHE A 23 -9.91 8.38 2.91
N GLY A 24 -10.54 7.23 2.67
CA GLY A 24 -9.95 6.14 1.92
C GLY A 24 -10.71 5.90 0.62
N GLN A 25 -10.02 5.36 -0.36
CA GLN A 25 -10.60 4.97 -1.64
C GLN A 25 -10.14 3.56 -2.00
N MET A 26 -11.07 2.63 -2.07
CA MET A 26 -10.75 1.26 -2.48
C MET A 26 -10.51 1.22 -3.98
N LEU A 27 -9.39 0.62 -4.38
CA LEU A 27 -9.14 0.30 -5.79
C LEU A 27 -9.83 -1.02 -6.15
N ASP A 28 -9.77 -1.97 -5.23
CA ASP A 28 -10.44 -3.26 -5.34
C ASP A 28 -10.53 -3.86 -3.93
N LEU A 29 -10.88 -5.14 -3.83
CA LEU A 29 -11.04 -5.80 -2.53
C LEU A 29 -9.75 -5.88 -1.73
N ASP A 30 -8.61 -5.88 -2.40
CA ASP A 30 -7.30 -6.08 -1.76
C ASP A 30 -6.46 -4.81 -1.66
N ARG A 31 -6.89 -3.70 -2.24
CA ARG A 31 -6.07 -2.49 -2.27
C ARG A 31 -6.90 -1.25 -1.97
N ASN A 32 -6.43 -0.47 -1.01
CA ASN A 32 -7.06 0.79 -0.61
C ASN A 32 -6.00 1.88 -0.51
N ILE A 33 -6.33 3.08 -0.96
CA ILE A 33 -5.46 4.25 -0.81
C ILE A 33 -6.09 5.19 0.21
N ASP A 34 -5.31 5.58 1.22
CA ASP A 34 -5.71 6.59 2.20
C ASP A 34 -5.23 7.95 1.76
N PHE A 35 -6.10 8.95 1.92
CA PHE A 35 -5.84 10.33 1.53
C PHE A 35 -5.91 11.27 2.72
N GLY A 36 -5.11 12.33 2.66
CA GLY A 36 -5.18 13.42 3.63
C GLY A 36 -6.21 14.48 3.23
N PRO A 37 -6.37 15.53 4.06
CA PRO A 37 -7.33 16.62 3.78
C PRO A 37 -7.03 17.39 2.49
N ASP A 38 -5.78 17.35 2.03
CA ASP A 38 -5.35 17.99 0.78
C ASP A 38 -5.61 17.11 -0.45
N GLU A 39 -6.31 15.96 -0.26
CA GLU A 39 -6.62 15.01 -1.30
C GLU A 39 -5.38 14.36 -1.91
N GLN A 40 -4.27 14.33 -1.17
CA GLN A 40 -3.04 13.65 -1.59
C GLN A 40 -2.92 12.30 -0.89
N PRO A 41 -2.37 11.29 -1.57
CA PRO A 41 -2.19 9.96 -0.95
C PRO A 41 -1.24 10.05 0.26
N ILE A 42 -1.63 9.41 1.35
CA ILE A 42 -0.82 9.32 2.56
C ILE A 42 -0.45 7.89 2.90
N GLY A 43 -1.17 6.91 2.41
CA GLY A 43 -0.90 5.52 2.70
C GLY A 43 -1.60 4.57 1.74
N VAL A 44 -1.12 3.34 1.70
CA VAL A 44 -1.69 2.26 0.88
C VAL A 44 -1.86 1.02 1.74
N GLU A 45 -3.07 0.49 1.78
CA GLU A 45 -3.37 -0.76 2.45
C GLU A 45 -3.44 -1.89 1.42
N LEU A 46 -2.72 -2.96 1.68
CA LEU A 46 -2.65 -4.13 0.80
C LEU A 46 -3.07 -5.36 1.58
N LEU A 47 -4.04 -6.10 1.06
CA LEU A 47 -4.51 -7.36 1.63
C LEU A 47 -4.15 -8.51 0.70
N GLY A 48 -4.03 -9.72 1.27
CA GLY A 48 -3.69 -10.91 0.49
C GLY A 48 -2.31 -10.82 -0.16
N VAL A 49 -1.34 -10.21 0.53
CA VAL A 49 -0.01 -9.95 -0.06
C VAL A 49 0.75 -11.21 -0.43
N SER A 50 0.45 -12.37 0.21
CA SER A 50 1.10 -13.63 -0.15
C SER A 50 0.74 -14.12 -1.54
N HIS A 51 -0.35 -13.62 -2.12
CA HIS A 51 -0.79 -13.95 -3.48
C HIS A 51 -0.15 -13.05 -4.53
N GLY A 52 0.73 -12.15 -4.12
CA GLY A 52 1.35 -11.17 -4.99
C GLY A 52 0.59 -9.85 -5.00
N VAL A 53 1.31 -8.76 -5.23
CA VAL A 53 0.76 -7.42 -5.21
C VAL A 53 0.67 -6.85 -6.62
N ILE A 54 -0.48 -6.28 -6.96
CA ILE A 54 -0.69 -5.60 -8.24
C ILE A 54 -0.42 -4.11 -8.02
N LEU A 55 0.52 -3.56 -8.79
CA LEU A 55 0.94 -2.16 -8.63
C LEU A 55 0.10 -1.17 -9.43
N ASP A 56 -0.77 -1.63 -10.31
CA ASP A 56 -1.57 -0.76 -11.18
C ASP A 56 -2.33 0.28 -10.37
N ASN A 57 -2.21 1.54 -10.79
CA ASN A 57 -2.89 2.68 -10.19
C ASN A 57 -2.47 3.04 -8.78
N LEU A 58 -1.40 2.43 -8.26
CA LEU A 58 -0.85 2.84 -6.96
C LEU A 58 0.02 4.09 -7.12
N PRO A 59 -0.04 5.02 -6.15
CA PRO A 59 0.87 6.16 -6.16
C PRO A 59 2.28 5.68 -5.86
N GLU A 60 3.29 6.36 -6.41
CA GLU A 60 4.70 6.06 -6.17
C GLU A 60 5.03 4.58 -6.38
N ARG A 61 4.49 4.01 -7.44
CA ARG A 61 4.54 2.55 -7.64
C ARG A 61 5.96 1.99 -7.68
N ASP A 62 6.92 2.72 -8.25
CA ASP A 62 8.30 2.22 -8.33
C ASP A 62 8.95 2.14 -6.95
N ALA A 63 8.70 3.12 -6.11
CA ALA A 63 9.21 3.12 -4.74
C ALA A 63 8.53 2.02 -3.91
N ILE A 64 7.23 1.85 -4.10
CA ILE A 64 6.47 0.78 -3.43
C ILE A 64 6.99 -0.59 -3.87
N ALA A 65 7.24 -0.78 -5.17
CA ALA A 65 7.77 -2.03 -5.68
C ALA A 65 9.11 -2.40 -5.02
N ARG A 66 10.00 -1.42 -4.89
CA ARG A 66 11.28 -1.65 -4.22
C ARG A 66 11.11 -2.01 -2.76
N LEU A 67 10.22 -1.31 -2.06
CA LEU A 67 9.96 -1.55 -0.64
C LEU A 67 9.39 -2.95 -0.42
N LEU A 68 8.45 -3.36 -1.26
CA LEU A 68 7.88 -4.71 -1.19
C LEU A 68 8.94 -5.77 -1.44
N SER A 69 9.80 -5.56 -2.43
CA SER A 69 10.89 -6.48 -2.74
C SER A 69 11.86 -6.62 -1.56
N GLU A 70 12.18 -5.52 -0.88
CA GLU A 70 13.04 -5.56 0.30
C GLU A 70 12.45 -6.39 1.44
N HIS A 71 11.13 -6.55 1.47
CA HIS A 71 10.43 -7.36 2.47
C HIS A 71 10.00 -8.72 1.92
N SER A 72 10.54 -9.12 0.78
CA SER A 72 10.24 -10.41 0.14
C SER A 72 8.76 -10.58 -0.18
N ILE A 73 8.07 -9.50 -0.46
CA ILE A 73 6.68 -9.52 -0.91
C ILE A 73 6.68 -9.46 -2.43
N GLU A 74 6.04 -10.45 -3.06
CA GLU A 74 6.05 -10.58 -4.50
C GLU A 74 5.14 -9.57 -5.19
N VAL A 75 5.62 -8.97 -6.27
CA VAL A 75 4.85 -8.12 -7.16
C VAL A 75 4.55 -8.92 -8.42
N VAL A 76 3.27 -8.99 -8.81
CA VAL A 76 2.86 -9.82 -9.95
C VAL A 76 2.37 -9.00 -11.15
N ALA A 77 2.16 -7.70 -10.99
CA ALA A 77 1.78 -6.86 -12.12
C ALA A 77 2.09 -5.39 -11.85
#